data_06ceb9c7250828c73353679e018c4be5
#
_entry.id   06ceb9c7250828c73353679e018c4be5
#
_cell.length_a   1.000
_cell.length_b   1.000
_cell.length_c   1.000
_cell.angle_alpha   90.00
_cell.angle_beta   90.00
_cell.angle_gamma   90.00
#
_symmetry.space_group_name_H-M   'P 1'
#
loop_
_entity.id
_entity.type
_entity.pdbx_description
1 polymer ?
#
loop_
_entity_poly.entity_id
_entity_poly.type
_entity_poly.pdbx_seq_one_letter_code
_entity_poly.pdbx_strand_id
1 'polypeptide(L)'
;MAKSIRKRIATFKFENWFKILFIIAAIAMVLSACSVRQAQKTLLTSEAIKGAHVGIAIYNDTKGKWLSTYQSSHYFTPASNTKILATYLGLEFLGDSLPGWKMAENADTIFLLPQGDPSFMHPEFSFQPVVDLIKNTKKQVAIAVEKKQDNFERFGDGWSWNDYAEDYQPERARMPIFGNVVHFYQDQKKLDIKPFYFFSQQNMDLSSIKGKNWTRAKNENKFFTIEQSNTKKYFQVPFVYDSRQVLEILQDSLGRKISALNDIPLLTFKTIKTVPTDSLLKIMMLRSDNFYADQIVLMASEQLLGRMDDAALIDSAKKLIFADLPQRMRWVDGSGLSRYNLNTPENYVAILQQMQIKFGEERVKNIFEKGGEGTISAYYKNFPGTIYAKTGTLGGQVALSGFIYTPKKQKLFFSVLVANHMSQSSAQVRRAVETYLTRVTKGL
;
A
#
# COMPACT_ATOMS: atom_id res chain seq x y z
N MET A 1 13.21 -31.94 -66.79
CA MET A 1 11.99 -32.50 -66.19
C MET A 1 12.16 -32.81 -64.68
N ALA A 2 13.17 -33.54 -64.24
CA ALA A 2 13.36 -33.94 -62.83
C ALA A 2 13.55 -32.79 -61.81
N LYS A 3 14.19 -31.66 -62.17
CA LYS A 3 14.37 -30.47 -61.28
C LYS A 3 13.05 -29.73 -61.02
N SER A 4 12.11 -29.73 -61.99
CA SER A 4 10.78 -29.09 -61.84
C SER A 4 9.87 -29.89 -60.91
N ILE A 5 9.94 -31.21 -60.97
CA ILE A 5 9.16 -32.11 -60.11
C ILE A 5 9.63 -32.03 -58.65
N ARG A 6 10.96 -32.02 -58.42
CA ARG A 6 11.51 -31.83 -57.04
C ARG A 6 11.12 -30.50 -56.43
N LYS A 7 11.07 -29.42 -57.20
CA LYS A 7 10.66 -28.07 -56.72
C LYS A 7 9.16 -28.05 -56.39
N ARG A 8 8.30 -28.72 -57.16
CA ARG A 8 6.85 -28.82 -56.84
C ARG A 8 6.57 -29.72 -55.63
N ILE A 9 7.34 -30.80 -55.40
CA ILE A 9 7.18 -31.65 -54.24
C ILE A 9 7.67 -30.91 -52.97
N ALA A 10 8.73 -30.10 -53.04
CA ALA A 10 9.24 -29.30 -51.93
C ALA A 10 8.25 -28.21 -51.57
N THR A 11 7.65 -27.47 -52.50
CA THR A 11 6.61 -26.48 -52.26
C THR A 11 5.34 -27.11 -51.68
N PHE A 12 4.87 -28.20 -52.20
CA PHE A 12 3.69 -28.92 -51.70
C PHE A 12 3.89 -29.48 -50.25
N LYS A 13 5.09 -29.97 -49.91
CA LYS A 13 5.44 -30.34 -48.53
C LYS A 13 5.48 -29.13 -47.64
N PHE A 14 6.05 -28.00 -48.08
CA PHE A 14 6.16 -26.79 -47.27
C PHE A 14 4.79 -26.16 -46.98
N GLU A 15 3.89 -26.08 -47.97
CA GLU A 15 2.51 -25.58 -47.78
C GLU A 15 1.70 -26.48 -46.81
N ASN A 16 1.84 -27.78 -46.89
CA ASN A 16 1.16 -28.70 -45.97
C ASN A 16 1.71 -28.59 -44.55
N TRP A 17 3.02 -28.43 -44.38
CA TRP A 17 3.62 -28.16 -43.07
C TRP A 17 3.11 -26.84 -42.45
N PHE A 18 2.96 -25.80 -43.26
CA PHE A 18 2.39 -24.53 -42.81
C PHE A 18 0.93 -24.68 -42.36
N LYS A 19 0.13 -25.44 -43.10
CA LYS A 19 -1.27 -25.71 -42.73
C LYS A 19 -1.35 -26.54 -41.45
N ILE A 20 -0.51 -27.52 -41.26
CA ILE A 20 -0.45 -28.35 -40.04
C ILE A 20 -0.05 -27.48 -38.85
N LEU A 21 0.98 -26.67 -38.98
CA LEU A 21 1.40 -25.72 -37.91
C LEU A 21 0.29 -24.71 -37.55
N PHE A 22 -0.43 -24.22 -38.56
CA PHE A 22 -1.57 -23.31 -38.32
C PHE A 22 -2.72 -24.01 -37.59
N ILE A 23 -3.04 -25.26 -37.96
CA ILE A 23 -4.06 -26.06 -37.28
C ILE A 23 -3.64 -26.38 -35.83
N ILE A 24 -2.39 -26.75 -35.60
CA ILE A 24 -1.87 -27.00 -34.23
C ILE A 24 -1.93 -25.71 -33.40
N ALA A 25 -1.56 -24.57 -33.96
CA ALA A 25 -1.65 -23.26 -33.27
C ALA A 25 -3.10 -22.89 -32.97
N ALA A 26 -4.03 -23.11 -33.89
CA ALA A 26 -5.46 -22.87 -33.68
C ALA A 26 -6.04 -23.77 -32.58
N ILE A 27 -5.72 -25.07 -32.61
CA ILE A 27 -6.13 -26.01 -31.56
C ILE A 27 -5.55 -25.61 -30.20
N ALA A 28 -4.28 -25.24 -30.12
CA ALA A 28 -3.66 -24.78 -28.89
C ALA A 28 -4.33 -23.50 -28.33
N MET A 29 -4.73 -22.58 -29.22
CA MET A 29 -5.48 -21.37 -28.83
C MET A 29 -6.87 -21.71 -28.26
N VAL A 30 -7.59 -22.63 -28.90
CA VAL A 30 -8.91 -23.09 -28.44
C VAL A 30 -8.79 -23.79 -27.08
N LEU A 31 -7.82 -24.67 -26.90
CA LEU A 31 -7.59 -25.37 -25.62
C LEU A 31 -7.23 -24.38 -24.50
N SER A 32 -6.39 -23.40 -24.76
CA SER A 32 -6.04 -22.36 -23.78
C SER A 32 -7.27 -21.52 -23.39
N ALA A 33 -8.10 -21.10 -24.34
CA ALA A 33 -9.32 -20.35 -24.08
C ALA A 33 -10.34 -21.19 -23.26
N CYS A 34 -10.48 -22.47 -23.55
CA CYS A 34 -11.31 -23.40 -22.77
C CYS A 34 -10.81 -23.53 -21.33
N SER A 35 -9.50 -23.60 -21.12
CA SER A 35 -8.90 -23.74 -19.80
C SER A 35 -9.14 -22.49 -18.93
N VAL A 36 -8.99 -21.28 -19.48
CA VAL A 36 -9.26 -20.02 -18.77
C VAL A 36 -10.74 -19.89 -18.41
N ARG A 37 -11.64 -20.20 -19.34
CA ARG A 37 -13.11 -20.19 -19.08
C ARG A 37 -13.50 -21.19 -18.00
N GLN A 38 -12.93 -22.40 -18.02
CA GLN A 38 -13.18 -23.41 -17.00
C GLN A 38 -12.64 -22.97 -15.63
N ALA A 39 -11.47 -22.37 -15.58
CA ALA A 39 -10.92 -21.80 -14.34
C ALA A 39 -11.85 -20.71 -13.76
N GLN A 40 -12.33 -19.79 -14.61
CA GLN A 40 -13.29 -18.76 -14.23
C GLN A 40 -14.60 -19.35 -13.71
N LYS A 41 -15.18 -20.33 -14.42
CA LYS A 41 -16.39 -21.03 -13.97
C LYS A 41 -16.17 -21.68 -12.61
N THR A 42 -15.03 -22.36 -12.39
CA THR A 42 -14.72 -22.97 -11.09
C THR A 42 -14.64 -21.93 -9.97
N LEU A 43 -14.04 -20.75 -10.22
CA LEU A 43 -14.05 -19.67 -9.23
C LEU A 43 -15.50 -19.25 -8.93
N LEU A 44 -16.27 -18.88 -9.95
CA LEU A 44 -17.63 -18.34 -9.81
C LEU A 44 -18.63 -19.31 -9.16
N THR A 45 -18.36 -20.63 -9.22
CA THR A 45 -19.17 -21.65 -8.55
C THR A 45 -18.61 -22.12 -7.21
N SER A 46 -17.54 -21.50 -6.72
CA SER A 46 -16.93 -21.85 -5.43
C SER A 46 -17.84 -21.43 -4.26
N GLU A 47 -18.00 -22.29 -3.27
CA GLU A 47 -18.74 -22.00 -2.04
C GLU A 47 -18.16 -20.79 -1.28
N ALA A 48 -16.84 -20.56 -1.42
CA ALA A 48 -16.17 -19.43 -0.76
C ALA A 48 -16.66 -18.06 -1.23
N ILE A 49 -17.27 -17.96 -2.42
CA ILE A 49 -17.79 -16.70 -2.98
C ILE A 49 -19.27 -16.77 -3.36
N LYS A 50 -19.97 -17.78 -2.87
CA LYS A 50 -21.40 -17.96 -3.13
C LYS A 50 -22.20 -16.74 -2.66
N GLY A 51 -22.98 -16.15 -3.56
CA GLY A 51 -23.73 -14.93 -3.30
C GLY A 51 -22.91 -13.63 -3.29
N ALA A 52 -21.60 -13.71 -3.46
CA ALA A 52 -20.74 -12.52 -3.55
C ALA A 52 -20.78 -11.89 -4.95
N HIS A 53 -20.45 -10.60 -5.02
CA HIS A 53 -20.13 -9.93 -6.28
C HIS A 53 -18.67 -10.16 -6.62
N VAL A 54 -18.37 -10.50 -7.88
CA VAL A 54 -17.01 -10.81 -8.32
C VAL A 54 -16.67 -9.99 -9.56
N GLY A 55 -15.54 -9.31 -9.54
CA GLY A 55 -14.98 -8.62 -10.69
C GLY A 55 -13.63 -9.24 -11.07
N ILE A 56 -13.42 -9.53 -12.35
CA ILE A 56 -12.20 -10.14 -12.86
C ILE A 56 -11.75 -9.39 -14.11
N ALA A 57 -10.48 -9.02 -14.15
CA ALA A 57 -9.80 -8.54 -15.34
C ALA A 57 -8.40 -9.17 -15.42
N ILE A 58 -8.10 -9.90 -16.50
CA ILE A 58 -6.76 -10.41 -16.80
C ILE A 58 -6.38 -10.03 -18.23
N TYR A 59 -5.33 -9.25 -18.37
CA TYR A 59 -4.78 -8.81 -19.64
C TYR A 59 -3.42 -9.45 -19.89
N ASN A 60 -3.25 -10.05 -21.06
CA ASN A 60 -1.96 -10.57 -21.50
C ASN A 60 -1.23 -9.47 -22.26
N ASP A 61 -0.28 -8.84 -21.60
CA ASP A 61 0.51 -7.73 -22.13
C ASP A 61 1.39 -8.18 -23.32
N THR A 62 1.99 -9.36 -23.22
CA THR A 62 2.82 -9.93 -24.29
C THR A 62 2.04 -10.17 -25.58
N LYS A 63 0.74 -10.49 -25.49
CA LYS A 63 -0.12 -10.78 -26.64
C LYS A 63 -1.08 -9.63 -26.99
N GLY A 64 -1.09 -8.57 -26.21
CA GLY A 64 -1.95 -7.41 -26.42
C GLY A 64 -3.46 -7.72 -26.35
N LYS A 65 -3.90 -8.65 -25.46
CA LYS A 65 -5.32 -9.07 -25.42
C LYS A 65 -5.82 -9.44 -24.04
N TRP A 66 -7.10 -9.23 -23.81
CA TRP A 66 -7.80 -9.74 -22.64
C TRP A 66 -7.90 -11.26 -22.69
N LEU A 67 -7.60 -11.91 -21.56
CA LEU A 67 -7.73 -13.36 -21.37
C LEU A 67 -9.00 -13.73 -20.61
N SER A 68 -9.39 -12.89 -19.65
CA SER A 68 -10.56 -13.13 -18.81
C SER A 68 -11.12 -11.79 -18.35
N THR A 69 -12.40 -11.58 -18.57
CA THR A 69 -13.15 -10.43 -18.07
C THR A 69 -14.48 -10.93 -17.51
N TYR A 70 -14.83 -10.47 -16.33
CA TYR A 70 -16.13 -10.74 -15.72
C TYR A 70 -16.48 -9.59 -14.79
N GLN A 71 -17.58 -8.88 -15.04
CA GLN A 71 -17.94 -7.66 -14.32
C GLN A 71 -16.74 -6.70 -14.14
N SER A 72 -15.85 -6.69 -15.12
CA SER A 72 -14.55 -6.02 -15.05
C SER A 72 -14.63 -4.49 -15.03
N SER A 73 -15.74 -3.93 -15.53
CA SER A 73 -16.08 -2.50 -15.50
C SER A 73 -17.00 -2.11 -14.33
N HIS A 74 -17.41 -3.06 -13.47
CA HIS A 74 -18.23 -2.77 -12.29
C HIS A 74 -17.39 -2.25 -11.13
N TYR A 75 -18.01 -1.45 -10.26
CA TYR A 75 -17.35 -0.84 -9.13
C TYR A 75 -17.34 -1.74 -7.90
N PHE A 76 -16.18 -1.80 -7.26
CA PHE A 76 -15.94 -2.53 -6.03
C PHE A 76 -15.23 -1.64 -5.02
N THR A 77 -15.45 -1.87 -3.73
CA THR A 77 -14.61 -1.32 -2.66
C THR A 77 -13.26 -2.06 -2.69
N PRO A 78 -12.17 -1.39 -3.03
CA PRO A 78 -10.89 -2.05 -3.32
C PRO A 78 -10.09 -2.43 -2.08
N ALA A 79 -10.49 -1.95 -0.90
CA ALA A 79 -9.69 -2.06 0.30
C ALA A 79 -8.22 -1.64 0.04
N SER A 80 -7.24 -2.32 0.61
CA SER A 80 -5.82 -1.97 0.47
C SER A 80 -5.24 -2.08 -0.95
N ASN A 81 -6.01 -2.48 -1.97
CA ASN A 81 -5.58 -2.28 -3.37
C ASN A 81 -5.47 -0.77 -3.71
N THR A 82 -6.14 0.11 -2.97
CA THR A 82 -5.97 1.56 -3.06
C THR A 82 -4.51 2.00 -2.87
N LYS A 83 -3.71 1.25 -2.10
CA LYS A 83 -2.27 1.53 -1.93
C LYS A 83 -1.46 1.47 -3.23
N ILE A 84 -1.97 0.85 -4.27
CA ILE A 84 -1.39 0.92 -5.62
C ILE A 84 -1.40 2.37 -6.11
N LEU A 85 -2.47 3.12 -5.84
CA LEU A 85 -2.58 4.55 -6.18
C LEU A 85 -1.64 5.40 -5.32
N ALA A 86 -1.58 5.14 -3.99
CA ALA A 86 -0.63 5.80 -3.10
C ALA A 86 0.83 5.53 -3.53
N THR A 87 1.15 4.29 -3.94
CA THR A 87 2.47 3.93 -4.50
C THR A 87 2.77 4.75 -5.76
N TYR A 88 1.79 4.89 -6.66
CA TYR A 88 1.94 5.71 -7.86
C TYR A 88 2.30 7.16 -7.50
N LEU A 89 1.55 7.78 -6.57
CA LEU A 89 1.83 9.15 -6.12
C LEU A 89 3.20 9.29 -5.44
N GLY A 90 3.58 8.30 -4.63
CA GLY A 90 4.90 8.29 -4.00
C GLY A 90 6.03 8.28 -5.02
N LEU A 91 5.93 7.43 -6.05
CA LEU A 91 6.89 7.36 -7.15
C LEU A 91 6.90 8.63 -8.01
N GLU A 92 5.75 9.28 -8.18
CA GLU A 92 5.60 10.49 -9.01
C GLU A 92 6.19 11.74 -8.34
N PHE A 93 5.92 11.94 -7.05
CA PHE A 93 6.12 13.25 -6.41
C PHE A 93 7.23 13.27 -5.37
N LEU A 94 7.68 12.14 -4.80
CA LEU A 94 8.61 12.16 -3.68
C LEU A 94 10.09 12.02 -4.07
N GLY A 95 10.36 11.64 -5.33
CA GLY A 95 11.73 11.42 -5.82
C GLY A 95 12.36 10.15 -5.21
N ASP A 96 13.68 10.04 -5.28
CA ASP A 96 14.42 8.83 -4.85
C ASP A 96 14.52 8.69 -3.33
N SER A 97 14.47 9.80 -2.60
CA SER A 97 14.43 9.84 -1.14
C SER A 97 13.36 10.82 -0.68
N LEU A 98 12.67 10.47 0.40
CA LEU A 98 11.58 11.29 0.92
C LEU A 98 12.03 12.72 1.23
N PRO A 99 11.33 13.75 0.76
CA PRO A 99 11.54 15.13 1.18
C PRO A 99 10.92 15.32 2.59
N GLY A 100 11.56 14.70 3.61
CA GLY A 100 10.96 14.54 4.93
C GLY A 100 10.79 15.83 5.71
N TRP A 101 11.69 16.80 5.51
CA TRP A 101 11.71 18.07 6.24
C TRP A 101 12.21 19.22 5.38
N LYS A 102 11.80 20.45 5.73
CA LYS A 102 12.43 21.68 5.26
C LYS A 102 13.14 22.37 6.43
N MET A 103 14.32 22.93 6.19
CA MET A 103 15.14 23.61 7.17
C MET A 103 15.56 24.97 6.68
N ALA A 104 15.47 25.97 7.53
CA ALA A 104 16.14 27.26 7.40
C ALA A 104 16.85 27.60 8.71
N GLU A 105 17.79 28.50 8.70
CA GLU A 105 18.49 28.95 9.90
C GLU A 105 18.89 30.41 9.84
N ASN A 106 18.99 31.03 11.02
CA ASN A 106 19.66 32.32 11.24
C ASN A 106 20.87 32.13 12.16
N ALA A 107 21.41 33.21 12.73
CA ALA A 107 22.56 33.14 13.62
C ALA A 107 22.34 32.17 14.81
N ASP A 108 21.17 32.21 15.45
CA ASP A 108 20.92 31.57 16.73
C ASP A 108 19.94 30.38 16.68
N THR A 109 19.15 30.28 15.61
CA THR A 109 18.01 29.35 15.55
C THR A 109 17.96 28.55 14.24
N ILE A 110 17.69 27.26 14.36
CA ILE A 110 17.29 26.38 13.26
C ILE A 110 15.76 26.27 13.26
N PHE A 111 15.16 26.55 12.12
CA PHE A 111 13.72 26.42 11.86
C PHE A 111 13.48 25.16 11.05
N LEU A 112 12.64 24.28 11.58
CA LEU A 112 12.30 23.00 10.97
C LEU A 112 10.81 22.96 10.62
N LEU A 113 10.51 22.52 9.39
CA LEU A 113 9.16 22.36 8.89
C LEU A 113 8.97 20.91 8.43
N PRO A 114 8.23 20.09 9.20
CA PRO A 114 7.93 18.71 8.85
C PRO A 114 7.16 18.62 7.54
N GLN A 115 7.40 17.57 6.77
CA GLN A 115 6.75 17.33 5.47
C GLN A 115 5.92 16.05 5.46
N GLY A 116 5.48 15.54 6.62
CA GLY A 116 4.63 14.34 6.73
C GLY A 116 5.37 13.02 6.73
N ASP A 117 6.68 13.02 6.91
CA ASP A 117 7.52 11.82 6.83
C ASP A 117 7.22 10.81 7.96
N PRO A 118 6.62 9.64 7.66
CA PRO A 118 6.28 8.66 8.67
C PRO A 118 7.48 7.88 9.23
N SER A 119 8.66 8.04 8.65
CA SER A 119 9.88 7.39 9.13
C SER A 119 10.53 8.08 10.33
N PHE A 120 10.06 9.31 10.68
CA PHE A 120 10.67 10.11 11.73
C PHE A 120 10.53 9.44 13.10
N MET A 121 11.69 9.17 13.72
CA MET A 121 11.84 8.43 14.99
C MET A 121 11.17 7.05 15.00
N HIS A 122 10.75 6.53 13.85
CA HIS A 122 10.18 5.19 13.77
C HIS A 122 11.28 4.14 14.01
N PRO A 123 11.06 3.12 14.89
CA PRO A 123 12.11 2.17 15.29
C PRO A 123 12.72 1.35 14.15
N GLU A 124 12.02 1.21 13.01
CA GLU A 124 12.50 0.46 11.85
C GLU A 124 13.53 1.20 11.01
N PHE A 125 13.65 2.51 11.17
CA PHE A 125 14.53 3.34 10.34
C PHE A 125 15.69 3.88 11.18
N SER A 126 16.89 3.38 10.90
CA SER A 126 18.11 3.85 11.58
C SER A 126 18.62 5.19 11.06
N PHE A 127 18.34 5.56 9.81
CA PHE A 127 18.75 6.81 9.23
C PHE A 127 17.81 7.94 9.63
N GLN A 128 18.26 8.80 10.57
CA GLN A 128 17.45 9.85 11.19
C GLN A 128 18.16 11.21 11.14
N PRO A 129 18.38 11.81 9.96
CA PRO A 129 19.21 12.98 9.79
C PRO A 129 18.74 14.21 10.57
N VAL A 130 17.42 14.36 10.78
CA VAL A 130 16.86 15.48 11.56
C VAL A 130 17.07 15.25 13.06
N VAL A 131 17.00 14.02 13.55
CA VAL A 131 17.34 13.69 14.94
C VAL A 131 18.82 14.01 15.21
N ASP A 132 19.70 13.62 14.29
CA ASP A 132 21.13 13.91 14.39
C ASP A 132 21.41 15.42 14.35
N LEU A 133 20.74 16.14 13.47
CA LEU A 133 20.81 17.61 13.41
C LEU A 133 20.40 18.25 14.74
N ILE A 134 19.23 17.85 15.29
CA ILE A 134 18.73 18.39 16.55
C ILE A 134 19.69 18.09 17.70
N LYS A 135 20.23 16.88 17.79
CA LYS A 135 21.15 16.48 18.85
C LYS A 135 22.48 17.23 18.80
N ASN A 136 23.02 17.45 17.62
CA ASN A 136 24.40 17.96 17.44
C ASN A 136 24.49 19.49 17.33
N THR A 137 23.39 20.19 17.02
CA THR A 137 23.43 21.66 16.90
C THR A 137 23.57 22.34 18.25
N LYS A 138 24.29 23.47 18.31
CA LYS A 138 24.31 24.36 19.47
C LYS A 138 23.22 25.45 19.43
N LYS A 139 22.61 25.64 18.25
CA LYS A 139 21.55 26.64 18.05
C LYS A 139 20.26 26.20 18.71
N GLN A 140 19.37 27.15 18.96
CA GLN A 140 17.98 26.88 19.32
C GLN A 140 17.29 26.12 18.17
N VAL A 141 16.29 25.30 18.49
CA VAL A 141 15.48 24.59 17.49
C VAL A 141 14.04 24.97 17.66
N ALA A 142 13.41 25.40 16.57
CA ALA A 142 12.00 25.71 16.49
C ALA A 142 11.33 24.88 15.38
N ILE A 143 10.20 24.23 15.69
CA ILE A 143 9.49 23.32 14.79
C ILE A 143 8.07 23.81 14.55
N ALA A 144 7.67 23.95 13.28
CA ALA A 144 6.29 24.20 12.87
C ALA A 144 5.52 22.88 12.76
N VAL A 145 4.96 22.38 13.86
CA VAL A 145 4.22 21.12 13.90
C VAL A 145 2.95 21.18 13.05
N GLU A 146 2.37 22.37 12.91
CA GLU A 146 1.18 22.64 12.10
C GLU A 146 1.46 23.74 11.07
N LYS A 147 0.68 23.79 10.03
CA LYS A 147 0.71 24.81 8.99
C LYS A 147 -0.70 25.25 8.67
N LYS A 148 -0.98 26.58 8.77
CA LYS A 148 -2.34 27.16 8.63
C LYS A 148 -3.02 26.82 7.30
N GLN A 149 -2.25 26.54 6.25
CA GLN A 149 -2.75 26.23 4.91
C GLN A 149 -3.11 24.75 4.72
N ASP A 150 -2.78 23.89 5.68
CA ASP A 150 -3.14 22.47 5.60
C ASP A 150 -4.64 22.27 5.71
N ASN A 151 -5.15 21.33 4.95
CA ASN A 151 -6.57 21.00 4.88
C ASN A 151 -6.72 19.48 4.80
N PHE A 152 -6.55 18.80 5.91
CA PHE A 152 -6.78 17.37 6.04
C PHE A 152 -7.27 17.04 7.44
N GLU A 153 -8.08 16.00 7.53
CA GLU A 153 -8.54 15.49 8.82
C GLU A 153 -7.60 14.39 9.34
N ARG A 154 -7.51 14.25 10.67
CA ARG A 154 -6.68 13.22 11.32
C ARG A 154 -7.14 11.80 10.97
N PHE A 155 -8.45 11.60 10.84
CA PHE A 155 -9.06 10.38 10.33
C PHE A 155 -9.67 10.65 8.95
N GLY A 156 -9.51 9.70 8.01
CA GLY A 156 -10.08 9.85 6.68
C GLY A 156 -11.60 9.63 6.64
N ASP A 157 -12.25 10.24 5.67
CA ASP A 157 -13.67 10.09 5.44
C ASP A 157 -14.06 8.62 5.21
N GLY A 158 -15.11 8.16 5.91
CA GLY A 158 -15.60 6.79 5.79
C GLY A 158 -14.75 5.74 6.50
N TRP A 159 -13.81 6.16 7.37
CA TRP A 159 -13.13 5.27 8.30
C TRP A 159 -14.07 4.87 9.44
N SER A 160 -13.88 3.66 9.97
CA SER A 160 -14.67 3.22 11.13
C SER A 160 -14.20 3.94 12.39
N TRP A 161 -15.07 4.71 13.02
CA TRP A 161 -14.71 5.46 14.24
C TRP A 161 -14.42 4.53 15.44
N ASN A 162 -14.89 3.29 15.41
CA ASN A 162 -14.63 2.31 16.45
C ASN A 162 -13.20 1.76 16.43
N ASP A 163 -12.49 1.94 15.31
CA ASP A 163 -11.16 1.39 15.09
C ASP A 163 -10.05 2.34 15.55
N TYR A 164 -10.39 3.40 16.30
CA TYR A 164 -9.47 4.45 16.76
C TYR A 164 -8.27 3.93 17.60
N ALA A 165 -8.36 2.76 18.18
CA ALA A 165 -7.30 2.13 18.97
C ALA A 165 -6.65 0.93 18.28
N GLU A 166 -7.06 0.63 17.03
CA GLU A 166 -6.46 -0.45 16.24
C GLU A 166 -5.16 0.03 15.57
N ASP A 167 -4.16 -0.81 15.55
CA ASP A 167 -2.80 -0.51 15.06
C ASP A 167 -2.75 -0.08 13.59
N TYR A 168 -3.77 -0.41 12.83
CA TYR A 168 -3.90 -0.05 11.42
C TYR A 168 -4.57 1.31 11.18
N GLN A 169 -4.95 2.08 12.24
CA GLN A 169 -5.65 3.36 12.11
C GLN A 169 -5.03 4.49 12.95
N PRO A 170 -3.70 4.73 12.88
CA PRO A 170 -3.10 5.90 13.51
C PRO A 170 -3.61 7.21 12.89
N GLU A 171 -3.68 8.26 13.69
CA GLU A 171 -4.04 9.60 13.24
C GLU A 171 -3.01 10.17 12.26
N ARG A 172 -3.44 10.73 11.14
CA ARG A 172 -2.59 11.42 10.17
C ARG A 172 -2.04 12.71 10.73
N ALA A 173 -0.84 13.13 10.33
CA ALA A 173 -0.21 14.31 10.89
C ALA A 173 0.80 14.96 9.94
N ARG A 174 1.03 16.26 10.10
CA ARG A 174 2.15 16.96 9.45
C ARG A 174 3.51 16.51 9.99
N MET A 175 3.59 16.28 11.29
CA MET A 175 4.79 15.79 11.98
C MET A 175 4.52 14.40 12.61
N PRO A 176 4.53 13.33 11.82
CA PRO A 176 4.50 11.98 12.39
C PRO A 176 5.70 11.74 13.31
N ILE A 177 5.49 10.99 14.38
CA ILE A 177 6.56 10.58 15.28
C ILE A 177 6.29 9.17 15.79
N PHE A 178 7.27 8.26 15.74
CA PHE A 178 7.10 6.86 16.12
C PHE A 178 5.95 6.15 15.37
N GLY A 179 5.60 6.58 14.15
CA GLY A 179 4.46 6.06 13.41
C GLY A 179 3.10 6.44 14.00
N ASN A 180 3.05 7.43 14.88
CA ASN A 180 1.88 7.87 15.66
C ASN A 180 1.24 6.73 16.50
N VAL A 181 2.09 5.80 16.94
CA VAL A 181 1.72 4.67 17.80
C VAL A 181 2.66 4.57 19.01
N VAL A 182 2.15 4.01 20.09
CA VAL A 182 2.98 3.54 21.20
C VAL A 182 3.34 2.09 20.93
N HIS A 183 4.62 1.79 20.90
CA HIS A 183 5.17 0.44 20.70
C HIS A 183 5.36 -0.22 22.06
N PHE A 184 4.67 -1.32 22.31
CA PHE A 184 4.75 -2.11 23.52
C PHE A 184 5.53 -3.39 23.22
N TYR A 185 6.70 -3.54 23.87
CA TYR A 185 7.54 -4.74 23.81
C TYR A 185 7.42 -5.46 25.15
N GLN A 186 6.71 -6.56 25.18
CA GLN A 186 6.55 -7.39 26.35
C GLN A 186 7.46 -8.63 26.24
N ASP A 187 8.34 -8.84 27.21
CA ASP A 187 9.14 -10.04 27.34
C ASP A 187 9.01 -10.55 28.79
N GLN A 188 8.23 -11.60 28.97
CA GLN A 188 7.85 -12.12 30.29
C GLN A 188 7.21 -11.03 31.16
N LYS A 189 7.84 -10.65 32.26
CA LYS A 189 7.37 -9.60 33.19
C LYS A 189 7.93 -8.20 32.86
N LYS A 190 8.82 -8.10 31.84
CA LYS A 190 9.39 -6.82 31.43
C LYS A 190 8.53 -6.19 30.36
N LEU A 191 8.19 -4.93 30.57
CA LEU A 191 7.51 -4.09 29.59
C LEU A 191 8.45 -2.94 29.21
N ASP A 192 8.80 -2.87 27.93
CA ASP A 192 9.46 -1.71 27.32
C ASP A 192 8.48 -1.01 26.38
N ILE A 193 8.45 0.31 26.41
CA ILE A 193 7.56 1.11 25.57
C ILE A 193 8.32 2.24 24.87
N LYS A 194 7.88 2.55 23.64
CA LYS A 194 8.42 3.67 22.86
C LYS A 194 7.27 4.43 22.21
N PRO A 195 7.23 5.78 22.37
CA PRO A 195 8.15 6.59 23.17
C PRO A 195 7.98 6.36 24.67
N PHE A 196 9.08 6.50 25.43
CA PHE A 196 9.09 6.31 26.88
C PHE A 196 8.23 7.35 27.62
N TYR A 197 8.00 8.50 27.01
CA TYR A 197 7.10 9.56 27.46
C TYR A 197 5.76 9.05 28.03
N PHE A 198 5.21 8.00 27.41
CA PHE A 198 3.94 7.39 27.85
C PHE A 198 4.08 6.44 29.03
N PHE A 199 5.31 6.15 29.50
CA PHE A 199 5.53 5.28 30.65
C PHE A 199 5.36 6.06 31.96
N SER A 200 4.12 6.38 32.30
CA SER A 200 3.77 6.99 33.58
C SER A 200 2.50 6.37 34.16
N GLN A 201 2.31 6.47 35.47
CA GLN A 201 1.09 5.98 36.13
C GLN A 201 -0.18 6.68 35.64
N GLN A 202 -0.08 7.89 35.13
CA GLN A 202 -1.20 8.64 34.56
C GLN A 202 -1.65 8.05 33.21
N ASN A 203 -0.71 7.53 32.42
CA ASN A 203 -0.95 7.04 31.08
C ASN A 203 -1.11 5.53 30.99
N MET A 204 -0.74 4.78 32.05
CA MET A 204 -0.75 3.32 32.05
C MET A 204 -1.70 2.78 33.12
N ASP A 205 -2.67 2.00 32.71
CA ASP A 205 -3.54 1.25 33.59
C ASP A 205 -3.37 -0.24 33.28
N LEU A 206 -2.72 -0.94 34.21
CA LEU A 206 -2.46 -2.38 34.09
C LEU A 206 -3.64 -3.24 34.58
N SER A 207 -4.79 -2.62 34.88
CA SER A 207 -6.02 -3.34 35.15
C SER A 207 -6.59 -3.95 33.87
N SER A 208 -7.05 -5.19 33.96
CA SER A 208 -7.51 -5.95 32.78
C SER A 208 -8.82 -5.43 32.21
N ILE A 209 -8.81 -5.11 30.91
CA ILE A 209 -10.04 -4.94 30.12
C ILE A 209 -10.32 -6.24 29.36
N LYS A 210 -11.52 -6.79 29.50
CA LYS A 210 -11.92 -8.03 28.81
C LYS A 210 -11.79 -7.87 27.28
N GLY A 211 -11.07 -8.77 26.63
CA GLY A 211 -11.16 -9.03 25.19
C GLY A 211 -10.11 -8.38 24.29
N LYS A 212 -9.22 -7.51 24.78
CA LYS A 212 -8.11 -6.91 23.98
C LYS A 212 -6.79 -7.00 24.72
N ASN A 213 -5.70 -7.30 24.01
CA ASN A 213 -4.36 -7.37 24.65
C ASN A 213 -3.88 -5.99 25.10
N TRP A 214 -4.01 -4.98 24.24
CA TRP A 214 -3.70 -3.57 24.50
C TRP A 214 -4.73 -2.69 23.82
N THR A 215 -5.12 -1.60 24.48
CA THR A 215 -6.03 -0.61 23.90
C THR A 215 -5.81 0.75 24.56
N ARG A 216 -6.48 1.77 24.08
CA ARG A 216 -6.42 3.13 24.58
C ARG A 216 -7.81 3.66 24.89
N ALA A 217 -7.92 4.58 25.85
CA ALA A 217 -9.11 5.41 26.01
C ALA A 217 -9.39 6.20 24.73
N LYS A 218 -10.67 6.49 24.46
CA LYS A 218 -11.08 7.08 23.18
C LYS A 218 -10.47 8.46 22.93
N ASN A 219 -10.49 9.33 23.92
CA ASN A 219 -10.16 10.75 23.76
C ASN A 219 -8.91 11.18 24.53
N GLU A 220 -8.18 10.24 25.11
CA GLU A 220 -6.98 10.53 25.91
C GLU A 220 -5.93 9.43 25.75
N ASN A 221 -4.68 9.79 26.02
CA ASN A 221 -3.54 8.86 25.95
C ASN A 221 -3.39 8.04 27.24
N LYS A 222 -4.47 7.35 27.62
CA LYS A 222 -4.48 6.36 28.70
C LYS A 222 -4.59 4.96 28.11
N PHE A 223 -3.55 4.13 28.35
CA PHE A 223 -3.42 2.80 27.76
C PHE A 223 -3.77 1.72 28.76
N PHE A 224 -4.40 0.67 28.30
CA PHE A 224 -4.85 -0.46 29.08
C PHE A 224 -4.31 -1.76 28.53
N THR A 225 -3.89 -2.67 29.43
CA THR A 225 -3.46 -4.03 29.04
C THR A 225 -4.34 -5.09 29.72
N ILE A 226 -4.45 -6.25 29.07
CA ILE A 226 -5.32 -7.31 29.53
C ILE A 226 -4.59 -8.39 30.32
N GLU A 227 -3.34 -8.69 29.97
CA GLU A 227 -2.60 -9.80 30.55
C GLU A 227 -1.09 -9.60 30.54
N GLN A 228 -0.46 -9.93 31.66
CA GLN A 228 0.96 -10.21 31.70
C GLN A 228 1.16 -11.61 31.07
N SER A 229 1.57 -11.63 29.81
CA SER A 229 1.88 -12.88 29.12
C SER A 229 3.32 -13.31 29.39
N ASN A 230 3.52 -14.60 29.61
CA ASN A 230 4.87 -15.20 29.75
C ASN A 230 5.59 -15.35 28.39
N THR A 231 5.02 -14.88 27.28
CA THR A 231 5.60 -14.96 25.94
C THR A 231 6.01 -13.58 25.46
N LYS A 232 7.04 -13.53 24.59
CA LYS A 232 7.41 -12.29 23.90
C LYS A 232 6.27 -11.84 23.02
N LYS A 233 5.82 -10.61 23.21
CA LYS A 233 4.76 -10.01 22.40
C LYS A 233 5.13 -8.58 22.03
N TYR A 234 4.71 -8.18 20.86
CA TYR A 234 4.82 -6.82 20.36
C TYR A 234 3.45 -6.31 19.94
N PHE A 235 3.12 -5.11 20.41
CA PHE A 235 1.85 -4.45 20.10
C PHE A 235 2.10 -3.00 19.75
N GLN A 236 1.24 -2.45 18.92
CA GLN A 236 1.18 -1.03 18.61
C GLN A 236 -0.22 -0.52 18.94
N VAL A 237 -0.30 0.63 19.57
CA VAL A 237 -1.58 1.30 19.86
C VAL A 237 -1.45 2.77 19.45
N PRO A 238 -2.30 3.27 18.54
CA PRO A 238 -2.29 4.67 18.17
C PRO A 238 -2.49 5.58 19.40
N PHE A 239 -1.72 6.65 19.49
CA PHE A 239 -2.00 7.69 20.48
C PHE A 239 -2.87 8.80 19.87
N VAL A 240 -3.62 9.52 20.71
CA VAL A 240 -4.32 10.75 20.31
C VAL A 240 -3.27 11.78 19.97
N TYR A 241 -3.26 12.24 18.72
CA TYR A 241 -2.28 13.21 18.26
C TYR A 241 -2.65 14.62 18.75
N ASP A 242 -1.71 15.25 19.44
CA ASP A 242 -1.77 16.67 19.84
C ASP A 242 -0.43 17.34 19.57
N SER A 243 -0.43 18.47 18.91
CA SER A 243 0.78 19.16 18.43
C SER A 243 1.71 19.58 19.57
N ARG A 244 1.17 19.95 20.74
CA ARG A 244 1.96 20.28 21.92
C ARG A 244 2.59 19.02 22.50
N GLN A 245 1.79 17.97 22.67
CA GLN A 245 2.26 16.69 23.22
C GLN A 245 3.34 16.06 22.34
N VAL A 246 3.22 16.18 21.02
CA VAL A 246 4.24 15.64 20.08
C VAL A 246 5.58 16.37 20.25
N LEU A 247 5.59 17.67 20.51
CA LEU A 247 6.82 18.39 20.88
C LEU A 247 7.38 17.93 22.22
N GLU A 248 6.54 17.66 23.21
CA GLU A 248 6.95 17.12 24.52
C GLU A 248 7.55 15.74 24.38
N ILE A 249 6.93 14.84 23.58
CA ILE A 249 7.48 13.52 23.25
C ILE A 249 8.87 13.64 22.60
N LEU A 250 9.03 14.57 21.66
CA LEU A 250 10.31 14.79 21.00
C LEU A 250 11.36 15.35 21.97
N GLN A 251 11.00 16.31 22.81
CA GLN A 251 11.90 16.87 23.83
C GLN A 251 12.36 15.80 24.83
N ASP A 252 11.42 15.00 25.34
CA ASP A 252 11.70 13.89 26.26
C ASP A 252 12.65 12.87 25.61
N SER A 253 12.34 12.45 24.39
CA SER A 253 13.12 11.45 23.64
C SER A 253 14.54 11.92 23.29
N LEU A 254 14.76 13.22 23.13
CA LEU A 254 16.06 13.80 22.74
C LEU A 254 16.80 14.45 23.92
N GLY A 255 16.17 14.61 25.07
CA GLY A 255 16.74 15.32 26.22
C GLY A 255 17.03 16.78 25.92
N ARG A 256 16.23 17.43 25.05
CA ARG A 256 16.53 18.76 24.53
C ARG A 256 15.30 19.64 24.40
N LYS A 257 15.43 20.92 24.79
CA LYS A 257 14.36 21.92 24.60
C LYS A 257 14.17 22.24 23.12
N ILE A 258 12.93 22.19 22.64
CA ILE A 258 12.50 22.52 21.28
C ILE A 258 11.29 23.46 21.40
N SER A 259 11.29 24.54 20.66
CA SER A 259 10.20 25.52 20.68
C SER A 259 9.18 25.24 19.57
N ALA A 260 7.90 25.50 19.84
CA ALA A 260 6.90 25.56 18.79
C ALA A 260 7.15 26.79 17.90
N LEU A 261 6.99 26.62 16.60
CA LEU A 261 7.05 27.69 15.61
C LEU A 261 5.65 27.94 15.07
N ASN A 262 5.02 29.05 15.50
CA ASN A 262 3.65 29.39 15.09
C ASN A 262 3.60 30.09 13.73
N ASP A 263 4.62 30.91 13.43
CA ASP A 263 4.72 31.62 12.17
C ASP A 263 6.04 31.26 11.45
N ILE A 264 5.92 30.82 10.24
CA ILE A 264 7.06 30.39 9.41
C ILE A 264 7.81 31.63 8.94
N PRO A 265 9.11 31.80 9.27
CA PRO A 265 9.86 32.98 8.90
C PRO A 265 10.07 33.07 7.38
N LEU A 266 10.18 34.28 6.86
CA LEU A 266 10.51 34.57 5.46
C LEU A 266 12.02 34.27 5.20
N LEU A 267 12.38 33.00 5.20
CA LEU A 267 13.73 32.51 4.94
C LEU A 267 13.70 31.51 3.79
N THR A 268 14.85 31.30 3.18
CA THR A 268 15.01 30.23 2.18
C THR A 268 15.16 28.89 2.88
N PHE A 269 14.19 28.00 2.70
CA PHE A 269 14.23 26.66 3.25
C PHE A 269 14.89 25.67 2.28
N LYS A 270 15.78 24.84 2.81
CA LYS A 270 16.40 23.70 2.12
C LYS A 270 15.68 22.40 2.52
N THR A 271 15.52 21.49 1.58
CA THR A 271 14.93 20.18 1.86
C THR A 271 15.96 19.25 2.50
N ILE A 272 15.59 18.63 3.62
CA ILE A 272 16.32 17.50 4.20
C ILE A 272 15.67 16.22 3.67
N LYS A 273 16.46 15.45 2.93
CA LYS A 273 16.09 14.13 2.46
C LYS A 273 16.26 13.11 3.58
N THR A 274 15.33 12.15 3.67
CA THR A 274 15.31 11.08 4.67
C THR A 274 15.46 9.72 3.99
N VAL A 275 14.68 8.74 4.35
CA VAL A 275 14.80 7.37 3.85
C VAL A 275 14.51 7.26 2.34
N PRO A 276 15.08 6.27 1.65
CA PRO A 276 14.76 6.03 0.24
C PRO A 276 13.25 5.77 0.06
N THR A 277 12.64 6.44 -0.91
CA THR A 277 11.21 6.35 -1.21
C THR A 277 10.79 4.91 -1.49
N ASP A 278 11.55 4.17 -2.30
CA ASP A 278 11.25 2.78 -2.64
C ASP A 278 11.27 1.86 -1.41
N SER A 279 12.12 2.15 -0.42
CA SER A 279 12.17 1.39 0.84
C SER A 279 10.88 1.56 1.66
N LEU A 280 10.40 2.81 1.78
CA LEU A 280 9.12 3.07 2.47
C LEU A 280 7.95 2.44 1.73
N LEU A 281 7.88 2.61 0.39
CA LEU A 281 6.84 2.02 -0.45
C LEU A 281 6.82 0.50 -0.35
N LYS A 282 8.00 -0.14 -0.35
CA LYS A 282 8.11 -1.59 -0.19
C LYS A 282 7.55 -2.07 1.15
N ILE A 283 7.93 -1.42 2.25
CA ILE A 283 7.42 -1.75 3.59
C ILE A 283 5.89 -1.55 3.65
N MET A 284 5.39 -0.42 3.13
CA MET A 284 3.97 -0.14 3.02
C MET A 284 3.22 -1.25 2.28
N MET A 285 3.76 -1.72 1.15
CA MET A 285 3.13 -2.78 0.35
C MET A 285 3.18 -4.13 1.05
N LEU A 286 4.35 -4.54 1.60
CA LEU A 286 4.56 -5.82 2.27
C LEU A 286 3.70 -6.03 3.52
N ARG A 287 3.51 -4.98 4.33
CA ARG A 287 2.69 -5.03 5.55
C ARG A 287 1.27 -4.56 5.33
N SER A 288 1.02 -3.97 4.18
CA SER A 288 -0.24 -3.26 3.92
C SER A 288 -0.47 -2.10 4.90
N ASP A 289 0.60 -1.36 5.20
CA ASP A 289 0.59 -0.29 6.20
C ASP A 289 -0.30 0.87 5.75
N ASN A 290 -1.35 1.16 6.53
CA ASN A 290 -2.31 2.19 6.20
C ASN A 290 -1.75 3.58 6.47
N PHE A 291 -1.03 3.73 7.59
CA PHE A 291 -0.48 5.02 7.99
C PHE A 291 0.54 5.53 6.95
N TYR A 292 1.44 4.66 6.50
CA TYR A 292 2.40 5.04 5.46
C TYR A 292 1.70 5.45 4.16
N ALA A 293 0.63 4.74 3.79
CA ALA A 293 -0.10 5.05 2.56
C ALA A 293 -0.76 6.45 2.61
N ASP A 294 -1.41 6.78 3.72
CA ASP A 294 -2.07 8.08 3.87
C ASP A 294 -1.05 9.22 4.05
N GLN A 295 0.06 8.97 4.76
CA GLN A 295 1.15 9.94 4.88
C GLN A 295 1.85 10.21 3.52
N ILE A 296 2.03 9.19 2.68
CA ILE A 296 2.55 9.36 1.30
C ILE A 296 1.64 10.29 0.49
N VAL A 297 0.32 10.16 0.61
CA VAL A 297 -0.63 11.05 -0.05
C VAL A 297 -0.46 12.49 0.46
N LEU A 298 -0.35 12.70 1.79
CA LEU A 298 -0.12 14.02 2.37
C LEU A 298 1.24 14.61 1.94
N MET A 299 2.31 13.80 1.94
CA MET A 299 3.62 14.23 1.45
C MET A 299 3.60 14.62 -0.02
N ALA A 300 2.95 13.81 -0.87
CA ALA A 300 2.78 14.11 -2.29
C ALA A 300 1.98 15.40 -2.50
N SER A 301 0.96 15.64 -1.67
CA SER A 301 0.19 16.89 -1.68
C SER A 301 1.06 18.10 -1.35
N GLU A 302 1.90 18.01 -0.31
CA GLU A 302 2.83 19.09 0.04
C GLU A 302 3.83 19.39 -1.09
N GLN A 303 4.28 18.34 -1.85
CA GLN A 303 5.19 18.54 -2.98
C GLN A 303 4.49 19.22 -4.18
N LEU A 304 3.26 18.84 -4.49
CA LEU A 304 2.52 19.38 -5.64
C LEU A 304 1.85 20.72 -5.35
N LEU A 305 1.21 20.84 -4.17
CA LEU A 305 0.32 21.96 -3.84
C LEU A 305 0.94 22.96 -2.86
N GLY A 306 2.08 22.63 -2.26
CA GLY A 306 2.70 23.44 -1.21
C GLY A 306 1.93 23.43 0.13
N ARG A 307 0.97 22.52 0.30
CA ARG A 307 0.20 22.27 1.52
C ARG A 307 -0.24 20.81 1.57
N MET A 308 -0.56 20.30 2.75
CA MET A 308 -1.18 18.99 2.91
C MET A 308 -2.70 19.11 2.74
N ASP A 309 -3.19 18.56 1.63
CA ASP A 309 -4.60 18.56 1.25
C ASP A 309 -4.83 17.32 0.36
N ASP A 310 -5.15 16.20 0.99
CA ASP A 310 -5.30 14.92 0.33
C ASP A 310 -6.44 14.93 -0.70
N ALA A 311 -7.55 15.56 -0.39
CA ALA A 311 -8.69 15.67 -1.32
C ALA A 311 -8.31 16.44 -2.58
N ALA A 312 -7.63 17.59 -2.45
CA ALA A 312 -7.19 18.38 -3.59
C ALA A 312 -6.13 17.66 -4.43
N LEU A 313 -5.20 16.93 -3.79
CA LEU A 313 -4.24 16.09 -4.50
C LEU A 313 -4.94 14.97 -5.28
N ILE A 314 -5.85 14.25 -4.64
CA ILE A 314 -6.61 13.15 -5.26
C ILE A 314 -7.40 13.66 -6.47
N ASP A 315 -8.05 14.81 -6.36
CA ASP A 315 -8.78 15.43 -7.47
C ASP A 315 -7.85 15.85 -8.61
N SER A 316 -6.67 16.38 -8.29
CA SER A 316 -5.64 16.70 -9.28
C SER A 316 -5.11 15.45 -9.97
N ALA A 317 -4.80 14.40 -9.22
CA ALA A 317 -4.31 13.14 -9.76
C ALA A 317 -5.34 12.46 -10.69
N LYS A 318 -6.62 12.47 -10.35
CA LYS A 318 -7.70 11.96 -11.22
C LYS A 318 -7.75 12.68 -12.57
N LYS A 319 -7.48 13.99 -12.59
CA LYS A 319 -7.52 14.82 -13.79
C LYS A 319 -6.25 14.75 -14.62
N LEU A 320 -5.09 14.67 -13.97
CA LEU A 320 -3.78 14.81 -14.63
C LEU A 320 -3.10 13.47 -14.91
N ILE A 321 -3.31 12.47 -14.05
CA ILE A 321 -2.62 11.19 -14.12
C ILE A 321 -3.56 10.09 -14.58
N PHE A 322 -4.78 10.08 -14.07
CA PHE A 322 -5.74 9.00 -14.26
C PHE A 322 -6.94 9.38 -15.12
N ALA A 323 -6.81 10.45 -15.95
CA ALA A 323 -7.89 10.92 -16.85
C ALA A 323 -8.31 9.86 -17.89
N ASP A 324 -7.35 9.09 -18.39
CA ASP A 324 -7.53 8.11 -19.47
C ASP A 324 -7.87 6.70 -18.97
N LEU A 325 -8.21 6.53 -17.68
CA LEU A 325 -8.65 5.24 -17.17
C LEU A 325 -9.97 4.80 -17.83
N PRO A 326 -10.17 3.47 -18.06
CA PRO A 326 -11.38 2.95 -18.69
C PRO A 326 -12.69 3.40 -18.02
N GLN A 327 -12.69 3.53 -16.68
CA GLN A 327 -13.84 4.01 -15.92
C GLN A 327 -13.40 5.09 -14.93
N ARG A 328 -14.30 6.03 -14.62
CA ARG A 328 -14.09 6.97 -13.52
C ARG A 328 -13.98 6.21 -12.20
N MET A 329 -13.15 6.69 -11.27
CA MET A 329 -13.05 6.12 -9.93
C MET A 329 -13.50 7.13 -8.88
N ARG A 330 -14.03 6.63 -7.76
CA ARG A 330 -14.15 7.40 -6.53
C ARG A 330 -12.98 7.00 -5.62
N TRP A 331 -12.11 7.96 -5.38
CA TRP A 331 -10.92 7.79 -4.58
C TRP A 331 -10.94 8.79 -3.43
N VAL A 332 -10.75 8.32 -2.18
CA VAL A 332 -10.99 9.10 -0.95
C VAL A 332 -9.76 9.16 -0.06
N ASP A 333 -8.99 8.04 0.08
CA ASP A 333 -7.82 7.96 0.95
C ASP A 333 -6.65 7.19 0.30
N GLY A 334 -5.48 7.24 0.93
CA GLY A 334 -4.30 6.49 0.45
C GLY A 334 -4.32 5.01 0.82
N SER A 335 -4.90 4.67 1.94
CA SER A 335 -4.84 3.34 2.56
C SER A 335 -5.86 2.34 2.01
N GLY A 336 -7.05 2.82 1.64
CA GLY A 336 -8.21 1.99 1.33
C GLY A 336 -9.01 1.58 2.56
N LEU A 337 -8.83 2.23 3.70
CA LEU A 337 -9.70 2.10 4.87
C LEU A 337 -11.10 2.63 4.59
N SER A 338 -11.19 3.71 3.82
CA SER A 338 -12.46 4.31 3.42
C SER A 338 -13.30 3.34 2.60
N ARG A 339 -14.49 3.03 3.10
CA ARG A 339 -15.49 2.25 2.35
C ARG A 339 -16.11 3.02 1.19
N TYR A 340 -15.82 4.31 1.09
CA TYR A 340 -16.27 5.16 -0.02
C TYR A 340 -15.40 5.03 -1.27
N ASN A 341 -14.19 4.45 -1.17
CA ASN A 341 -13.40 4.15 -2.35
C ASN A 341 -14.13 3.17 -3.28
N LEU A 342 -14.22 3.51 -4.57
CA LEU A 342 -14.78 2.64 -5.61
C LEU A 342 -13.87 2.63 -6.82
N ASN A 343 -13.48 1.44 -7.25
CA ASN A 343 -12.67 1.25 -8.45
C ASN A 343 -13.06 -0.04 -9.18
N THR A 344 -12.59 -0.22 -10.41
CA THR A 344 -12.93 -1.37 -11.25
C THR A 344 -11.71 -2.26 -11.47
N PRO A 345 -11.88 -3.57 -11.73
CA PRO A 345 -10.78 -4.45 -12.13
C PRO A 345 -9.99 -3.94 -13.35
N GLU A 346 -10.66 -3.41 -14.37
CA GLU A 346 -10.01 -2.88 -15.57
C GLU A 346 -9.12 -1.68 -15.26
N ASN A 347 -9.58 -0.78 -14.38
CA ASN A 347 -8.76 0.36 -13.96
C ASN A 347 -7.47 -0.09 -13.29
N TYR A 348 -7.52 -1.11 -12.40
CA TYR A 348 -6.29 -1.63 -11.76
C TYR A 348 -5.32 -2.22 -12.78
N VAL A 349 -5.81 -2.92 -13.80
CA VAL A 349 -4.96 -3.41 -14.90
C VAL A 349 -4.30 -2.24 -15.63
N ALA A 350 -5.06 -1.20 -15.99
CA ALA A 350 -4.55 -0.01 -16.67
C ALA A 350 -3.53 0.76 -15.82
N ILE A 351 -3.81 0.95 -14.52
CA ILE A 351 -2.90 1.61 -13.58
C ILE A 351 -1.58 0.85 -13.46
N LEU A 352 -1.62 -0.47 -13.33
CA LEU A 352 -0.42 -1.30 -13.22
C LEU A 352 0.43 -1.28 -14.50
N GLN A 353 -0.20 -1.27 -15.68
CA GLN A 353 0.49 -1.09 -16.96
C GLN A 353 1.17 0.28 -17.02
N GLN A 354 0.42 1.35 -16.69
CA GLN A 354 0.93 2.73 -16.67
C GLN A 354 2.11 2.86 -15.69
N MET A 355 2.04 2.23 -14.50
CA MET A 355 3.13 2.24 -13.53
C MET A 355 4.42 1.61 -14.10
N GLN A 356 4.32 0.43 -14.71
CA GLN A 356 5.50 -0.24 -15.26
C GLN A 356 6.11 0.51 -16.45
N ILE A 357 5.28 1.13 -17.29
CA ILE A 357 5.74 1.96 -18.42
C ILE A 357 6.47 3.20 -17.89
N LYS A 358 5.90 3.88 -16.90
CA LYS A 358 6.41 5.18 -16.42
C LYS A 358 7.62 5.06 -15.51
N PHE A 359 7.58 4.13 -14.54
CA PHE A 359 8.58 4.03 -13.49
C PHE A 359 9.58 2.88 -13.67
N GLY A 360 9.38 2.07 -14.71
CA GLY A 360 10.20 0.90 -15.01
C GLY A 360 9.74 -0.38 -14.31
N GLU A 361 9.76 -1.46 -15.06
CA GLU A 361 9.27 -2.77 -14.61
C GLU A 361 9.99 -3.28 -13.38
N GLU A 362 11.33 -3.22 -13.35
CA GLU A 362 12.12 -3.74 -12.23
C GLU A 362 11.89 -2.93 -10.94
N ARG A 363 11.77 -1.61 -11.02
CA ARG A 363 11.47 -0.77 -9.86
C ARG A 363 10.12 -1.14 -9.26
N VAL A 364 9.09 -1.28 -10.09
CA VAL A 364 7.74 -1.66 -9.65
C VAL A 364 7.74 -3.07 -9.04
N LYS A 365 8.42 -4.04 -9.65
CA LYS A 365 8.56 -5.41 -9.10
C LYS A 365 9.18 -5.41 -7.70
N ASN A 366 10.19 -4.58 -7.48
CA ASN A 366 10.90 -4.52 -6.19
C ASN A 366 10.03 -3.95 -5.05
N ILE A 367 8.99 -3.18 -5.38
CA ILE A 367 8.07 -2.59 -4.41
C ILE A 367 6.92 -3.54 -4.08
N PHE A 368 6.43 -4.33 -5.05
CA PHE A 368 5.30 -5.22 -4.86
C PHE A 368 5.68 -6.51 -4.12
N GLU A 369 4.71 -7.07 -3.36
CA GLU A 369 4.86 -8.38 -2.72
C GLU A 369 4.98 -9.48 -3.76
N LYS A 370 6.00 -10.34 -3.63
CA LYS A 370 6.12 -11.57 -4.39
C LYS A 370 5.33 -12.70 -3.72
N GLY A 371 4.82 -13.65 -4.49
CA GLY A 371 4.16 -14.84 -3.96
C GLY A 371 5.00 -15.52 -2.88
N GLY A 372 4.41 -15.78 -1.71
CA GLY A 372 5.10 -16.31 -0.53
C GLY A 372 5.70 -15.24 0.40
N GLU A 373 5.51 -13.94 0.13
CA GLU A 373 6.00 -12.84 0.96
C GLU A 373 4.84 -12.00 1.53
N GLY A 374 5.11 -11.16 2.53
CA GLY A 374 4.22 -10.15 3.05
C GLY A 374 2.81 -10.69 3.37
N THR A 375 1.80 -9.99 2.92
CA THR A 375 0.38 -10.37 3.13
C THR A 375 -0.06 -11.61 2.34
N ILE A 376 0.75 -12.07 1.38
CA ILE A 376 0.57 -13.32 0.62
C ILE A 376 1.59 -14.39 0.99
N SER A 377 2.23 -14.29 2.16
CA SER A 377 3.24 -15.25 2.65
C SER A 377 2.72 -16.69 2.77
N ALA A 378 1.42 -16.87 3.02
CA ALA A 378 0.77 -18.18 3.05
C ALA A 378 0.26 -18.67 1.68
N TYR A 379 0.34 -17.83 0.63
CA TYR A 379 -0.26 -18.06 -0.69
C TYR A 379 0.81 -18.04 -1.79
N TYR A 380 0.53 -18.63 -2.94
CA TYR A 380 1.36 -18.60 -4.15
C TYR A 380 2.77 -19.15 -3.99
N LYS A 381 3.07 -19.92 -2.94
CA LYS A 381 4.40 -20.53 -2.70
C LYS A 381 4.83 -21.49 -3.82
N ASN A 382 3.86 -22.24 -4.35
CA ASN A 382 4.04 -23.21 -5.43
C ASN A 382 3.38 -22.74 -6.74
N PHE A 383 3.36 -21.42 -6.96
CA PHE A 383 2.75 -20.84 -8.14
C PHE A 383 3.55 -21.20 -9.41
N PRO A 384 2.89 -21.53 -10.54
CA PRO A 384 3.57 -22.00 -11.76
C PRO A 384 4.23 -20.88 -12.57
N GLY A 385 4.74 -19.88 -11.94
CA GLY A 385 5.39 -18.72 -12.51
C GLY A 385 5.81 -17.80 -11.38
N THR A 386 5.87 -16.51 -11.62
CA THR A 386 6.11 -15.52 -10.57
C THR A 386 4.95 -14.53 -10.53
N ILE A 387 4.37 -14.34 -9.37
CA ILE A 387 3.31 -13.37 -9.11
C ILE A 387 3.80 -12.27 -8.19
N TYR A 388 3.46 -11.03 -8.52
CA TYR A 388 3.62 -9.85 -7.70
C TYR A 388 2.26 -9.20 -7.55
N ALA A 389 1.81 -8.96 -6.32
CA ALA A 389 0.46 -8.47 -6.13
C ALA A 389 0.31 -7.63 -4.85
N LYS A 390 -0.75 -6.84 -4.81
CA LYS A 390 -1.24 -6.18 -3.59
C LYS A 390 -2.56 -6.79 -3.19
N THR A 391 -2.66 -7.20 -1.94
CA THR A 391 -3.92 -7.64 -1.34
C THR A 391 -4.76 -6.47 -0.85
N GLY A 392 -6.07 -6.69 -0.74
CA GLY A 392 -6.98 -5.82 -0.02
C GLY A 392 -7.98 -6.65 0.80
N THR A 393 -8.30 -6.22 2.02
CA THR A 393 -9.28 -6.89 2.87
C THR A 393 -9.99 -5.87 3.74
N LEU A 394 -11.32 -5.89 3.69
CA LEU A 394 -12.24 -5.28 4.65
C LEU A 394 -13.32 -6.31 4.98
N GLY A 395 -14.14 -6.07 5.97
CA GLY A 395 -15.29 -6.95 6.26
C GLY A 395 -16.15 -7.17 5.02
N GLY A 396 -16.23 -8.41 4.52
CA GLY A 396 -16.95 -8.79 3.32
C GLY A 396 -16.25 -8.45 1.98
N GLN A 397 -15.00 -7.98 1.99
CA GLN A 397 -14.27 -7.57 0.79
C GLN A 397 -12.92 -8.29 0.72
N VAL A 398 -12.58 -8.84 -0.44
CA VAL A 398 -11.25 -9.37 -0.75
C VAL A 398 -10.84 -8.87 -2.13
N ALA A 399 -9.65 -8.30 -2.22
CA ALA A 399 -9.08 -7.77 -3.45
C ALA A 399 -7.66 -8.32 -3.66
N LEU A 400 -7.30 -8.54 -4.91
CA LEU A 400 -5.94 -8.87 -5.32
C LEU A 400 -5.70 -8.31 -6.73
N SER A 401 -4.72 -7.42 -6.86
CA SER A 401 -4.32 -6.85 -8.15
C SER A 401 -2.80 -6.85 -8.28
N GLY A 402 -2.31 -7.11 -9.47
CA GLY A 402 -0.87 -7.23 -9.70
C GLY A 402 -0.51 -7.73 -11.09
N PHE A 403 0.63 -8.39 -11.19
CA PHE A 403 1.14 -8.92 -12.45
C PHE A 403 1.81 -10.29 -12.26
N ILE A 404 1.78 -11.09 -13.33
CA ILE A 404 2.27 -12.47 -13.36
C ILE A 404 3.23 -12.62 -14.53
N TYR A 405 4.35 -13.30 -14.29
CA TYR A 405 5.25 -13.83 -15.31
C TYR A 405 5.05 -15.34 -15.38
N THR A 406 4.52 -15.82 -16.51
CA THR A 406 4.24 -17.24 -16.71
C THR A 406 5.53 -18.02 -17.03
N PRO A 407 5.54 -19.37 -16.89
CA PRO A 407 6.68 -20.19 -17.29
C PRO A 407 7.09 -20.00 -18.76
N LYS A 408 6.14 -19.67 -19.63
CA LYS A 408 6.38 -19.36 -21.06
C LYS A 408 6.73 -17.89 -21.30
N LYS A 409 7.19 -17.16 -20.25
CA LYS A 409 7.62 -15.77 -20.31
C LYS A 409 6.56 -14.76 -20.81
N GLN A 410 5.27 -15.09 -20.63
CA GLN A 410 4.20 -14.14 -20.90
C GLN A 410 3.98 -13.27 -19.66
N LYS A 411 3.79 -11.96 -19.86
CA LYS A 411 3.44 -11.01 -18.81
C LYS A 411 1.93 -10.78 -18.80
N LEU A 412 1.33 -10.94 -17.64
CA LEU A 412 -0.10 -10.70 -17.41
C LEU A 412 -0.26 -9.61 -16.37
N PHE A 413 -1.18 -8.68 -16.58
CA PHE A 413 -1.73 -7.82 -15.54
C PHE A 413 -3.09 -8.34 -15.13
N PHE A 414 -3.39 -8.32 -13.83
CA PHE A 414 -4.66 -8.85 -13.35
C PHE A 414 -5.22 -8.06 -12.17
N SER A 415 -6.53 -8.12 -12.04
CA SER A 415 -7.27 -7.71 -10.85
C SER A 415 -8.45 -8.65 -10.62
N VAL A 416 -8.60 -9.12 -9.38
CA VAL A 416 -9.73 -9.91 -8.90
C VAL A 416 -10.27 -9.24 -7.65
N LEU A 417 -11.50 -8.76 -7.71
CA LEU A 417 -12.19 -8.07 -6.63
C LEU A 417 -13.45 -8.86 -6.26
N VAL A 418 -13.60 -9.20 -4.98
CA VAL A 418 -14.74 -9.92 -4.43
C VAL A 418 -15.38 -9.06 -3.35
N ALA A 419 -16.66 -8.76 -3.51
CA ALA A 419 -17.42 -7.93 -2.59
C ALA A 419 -18.63 -8.68 -2.00
N ASN A 420 -18.98 -8.34 -0.76
CA ASN A 420 -20.13 -8.87 -0.04
C ASN A 420 -20.10 -10.40 0.13
N HIS A 421 -18.90 -10.99 0.30
CA HIS A 421 -18.81 -12.41 0.61
C HIS A 421 -19.27 -12.69 2.04
N MET A 422 -19.96 -13.82 2.22
CA MET A 422 -20.44 -14.31 3.52
C MET A 422 -19.57 -15.44 4.08
N SER A 423 -18.40 -15.70 3.48
CA SER A 423 -17.43 -16.68 4.00
C SER A 423 -17.03 -16.35 5.43
N GLN A 424 -16.89 -17.38 6.28
CA GLN A 424 -16.42 -17.25 7.66
C GLN A 424 -15.03 -16.60 7.76
N SER A 425 -14.21 -16.74 6.71
CA SER A 425 -12.86 -16.19 6.65
C SER A 425 -12.51 -15.72 5.25
N SER A 426 -11.90 -14.54 5.14
CA SER A 426 -11.29 -14.05 3.91
C SER A 426 -10.21 -14.99 3.34
N ALA A 427 -9.63 -15.85 4.17
CA ALA A 427 -8.66 -16.86 3.73
C ALA A 427 -9.27 -17.86 2.75
N GLN A 428 -10.54 -18.26 2.92
CA GLN A 428 -11.23 -19.15 1.98
C GLN A 428 -11.37 -18.50 0.60
N VAL A 429 -11.77 -17.22 0.58
CA VAL A 429 -11.88 -16.46 -0.67
C VAL A 429 -10.51 -16.31 -1.35
N ARG A 430 -9.46 -15.99 -0.60
CA ARG A 430 -8.09 -15.90 -1.12
C ARG A 430 -7.60 -17.21 -1.73
N ARG A 431 -7.91 -18.37 -1.11
CA ARG A 431 -7.59 -19.69 -1.67
C ARG A 431 -8.32 -19.99 -2.97
N ALA A 432 -9.59 -19.59 -3.08
CA ALA A 432 -10.34 -19.72 -4.33
C ALA A 432 -9.71 -18.87 -5.45
N VAL A 433 -9.30 -17.63 -5.15
CA VAL A 433 -8.60 -16.75 -6.09
C VAL A 433 -7.22 -17.32 -6.47
N GLU A 434 -6.45 -17.84 -5.50
CA GLU A 434 -5.17 -18.51 -5.77
C GLU A 434 -5.33 -19.69 -6.72
N THR A 435 -6.33 -20.55 -6.46
CA THR A 435 -6.64 -21.69 -7.33
C THR A 435 -6.98 -21.25 -8.74
N TYR A 436 -7.78 -20.19 -8.87
CA TYR A 436 -8.14 -19.60 -10.16
C TYR A 436 -6.92 -19.12 -10.93
N LEU A 437 -6.11 -18.23 -10.33
CA LEU A 437 -4.92 -17.67 -10.99
C LEU A 437 -3.90 -18.76 -11.34
N THR A 438 -3.74 -19.78 -10.48
CA THR A 438 -2.87 -20.93 -10.73
C THR A 438 -3.32 -21.71 -11.97
N ARG A 439 -4.62 -21.98 -12.11
CA ARG A 439 -5.18 -22.67 -13.28
C ARG A 439 -5.03 -21.86 -14.55
N VAL A 440 -5.31 -20.54 -14.50
CA VAL A 440 -5.10 -19.64 -15.64
C VAL A 440 -3.65 -19.69 -16.09
N THR A 441 -2.70 -19.56 -15.15
CA THR A 441 -1.26 -19.53 -15.47
C THR A 441 -0.75 -20.85 -16.02
N LYS A 442 -1.24 -22.00 -15.53
CA LYS A 442 -0.89 -23.34 -16.07
C LYS A 442 -1.45 -23.58 -17.47
N GLY A 443 -2.60 -22.98 -17.80
CA GLY A 443 -3.24 -23.12 -19.10
C GLY A 443 -2.62 -22.27 -20.22
N LEU A 444 -1.67 -21.40 -19.90
CA LEU A 444 -0.98 -20.52 -20.85
C LEU A 444 0.41 -21.03 -21.20
#